data_59387ed2172df396ae784453e2468722
#
_entry.id   59387ed2172df396ae784453e2468722
#
_cell.length_a   1.000
_cell.length_b   1.000
_cell.length_c   1.000
_cell.angle_alpha   90.00
_cell.angle_beta   90.00
_cell.angle_gamma   90.00
#
_symmetry.space_group_name_H-M   'P 1'
#
loop_
_entity.id
_entity.type
_entity.pdbx_description
1 polymer ?
#
loop_
_entity_poly.entity_id
_entity_poly.type
_entity_poly.pdbx_seq_one_letter_code
_entity_poly.pdbx_strand_id
1 'polypeptide(L)'
;MKNRRRIIIALVLVAVFAVGAVLYLTVLGPALEPEETVKIPIETQQGEAIDTTDRIQIFPRITAENVQSISVKNEHGSFEIYRDPNNDFRIKGYEHLSLNTTKVSELVSIAGYPLARKKIDSSAQEYEQYGLNAPVAEWTITDKAGETHTLSVGHRLLTDDGYYICLDGRGAVYELSSSIETTILLQAHDIVILVWRRRRQTSITISISSR
;
A
#
# COMPACT_ATOMS: atom_id res chain seq x y z
N MET A 1 16.36 -40.18 63.29
CA MET A 1 15.14 -40.37 62.44
C MET A 1 14.62 -39.14 61.78
N LYS A 2 14.83 -37.93 62.29
CA LYS A 2 14.30 -36.64 61.74
C LYS A 2 14.81 -36.25 60.31
N ASN A 3 16.07 -36.59 59.99
CA ASN A 3 16.67 -36.28 58.70
C ASN A 3 16.17 -37.17 57.55
N ARG A 4 15.89 -38.44 57.82
CA ARG A 4 15.34 -39.38 56.82
C ARG A 4 13.96 -38.90 56.31
N ARG A 5 13.09 -38.44 57.22
CA ARG A 5 11.79 -37.88 56.82
C ARG A 5 11.90 -36.62 55.93
N ARG A 6 12.86 -35.74 56.25
CA ARG A 6 13.11 -34.54 55.44
C ARG A 6 13.61 -34.86 54.02
N ILE A 7 14.49 -35.87 53.92
CA ILE A 7 15.01 -36.35 52.63
C ILE A 7 13.90 -36.98 51.81
N ILE A 8 13.02 -37.79 52.41
CA ILE A 8 11.89 -38.41 51.71
C ILE A 8 10.92 -37.34 51.24
N ILE A 9 10.60 -36.31 52.02
CA ILE A 9 9.72 -35.20 51.64
C ILE A 9 10.34 -34.40 50.46
N ALA A 10 11.65 -34.14 50.50
CA ALA A 10 12.34 -33.46 49.42
C ALA A 10 12.31 -34.25 48.10
N LEU A 11 12.53 -35.56 48.15
CA LEU A 11 12.46 -36.44 46.98
C LEU A 11 11.05 -36.51 46.39
N VAL A 12 10.02 -36.55 47.22
CA VAL A 12 8.61 -36.53 46.77
C VAL A 12 8.28 -35.20 46.11
N LEU A 13 8.73 -34.07 46.64
CA LEU A 13 8.54 -32.76 46.03
C LEU A 13 9.22 -32.66 44.66
N VAL A 14 10.46 -33.16 44.54
CA VAL A 14 11.16 -33.16 43.24
C VAL A 14 10.43 -34.05 42.21
N ALA A 15 9.94 -35.22 42.65
CA ALA A 15 9.20 -36.12 41.80
C ALA A 15 7.88 -35.47 41.29
N VAL A 16 7.15 -34.79 42.17
CA VAL A 16 5.91 -34.07 41.81
C VAL A 16 6.21 -32.94 40.81
N PHE A 17 7.31 -32.18 41.02
CA PHE A 17 7.74 -31.15 40.10
C PHE A 17 8.14 -31.73 38.74
N ALA A 18 8.84 -32.84 38.69
CA ALA A 18 9.24 -33.51 37.46
C ALA A 18 8.02 -33.99 36.65
N VAL A 19 7.04 -34.62 37.34
CA VAL A 19 5.78 -35.04 36.71
C VAL A 19 4.98 -33.84 36.20
N GLY A 20 4.91 -32.75 36.97
CA GLY A 20 4.26 -31.51 36.55
C GLY A 20 4.92 -30.88 35.32
N ALA A 21 6.26 -30.87 35.25
CA ALA A 21 7.00 -30.36 34.10
C ALA A 21 6.76 -31.22 32.84
N VAL A 22 6.74 -32.54 32.98
CA VAL A 22 6.44 -33.46 31.86
C VAL A 22 5.00 -33.24 31.36
N LEU A 23 4.04 -33.16 32.28
CA LEU A 23 2.64 -32.88 31.94
C LEU A 23 2.49 -31.50 31.24
N TYR A 24 3.19 -30.48 31.72
CA TYR A 24 3.20 -29.15 31.10
C TYR A 24 3.75 -29.23 29.69
N LEU A 25 4.90 -29.86 29.48
CA LEU A 25 5.54 -29.94 28.15
C LEU A 25 4.77 -30.83 27.16
N THR A 26 4.06 -31.84 27.63
CA THR A 26 3.34 -32.77 26.73
C THR A 26 1.90 -32.40 26.47
N VAL A 27 1.23 -31.68 27.39
CA VAL A 27 -0.20 -31.38 27.29
C VAL A 27 -0.47 -29.88 27.09
N LEU A 28 0.19 -29.03 27.88
CA LEU A 28 0.00 -27.59 27.77
C LEU A 28 1.01 -26.90 26.81
N GLY A 29 2.24 -27.42 26.70
CA GLY A 29 3.27 -26.88 25.80
C GLY A 29 2.79 -26.78 24.37
N PRO A 30 2.26 -27.87 23.78
CA PRO A 30 1.71 -27.83 22.42
C PRO A 30 0.48 -26.93 22.25
N ALA A 31 -0.26 -26.68 23.33
CA ALA A 31 -1.44 -25.78 23.29
C ALA A 31 -1.09 -24.30 23.48
N LEU A 32 0.14 -23.99 23.88
CA LEU A 32 0.65 -22.63 24.08
C LEU A 32 1.74 -22.23 23.08
N GLU A 33 2.18 -23.16 22.21
CA GLU A 33 2.95 -22.76 21.06
C GLU A 33 2.04 -21.85 20.22
N PRO A 34 2.47 -20.59 19.91
CA PRO A 34 1.75 -19.81 18.93
C PRO A 34 1.70 -20.68 17.68
N GLU A 35 0.49 -20.91 17.16
CA GLU A 35 0.30 -21.64 15.92
C GLU A 35 1.36 -21.14 14.95
N GLU A 36 2.32 -22.00 14.60
CA GLU A 36 3.14 -21.76 13.42
C GLU A 36 2.13 -21.48 12.33
N THR A 37 2.12 -20.22 11.88
CA THR A 37 1.35 -19.80 10.71
C THR A 37 1.65 -20.84 9.65
N VAL A 38 0.73 -21.75 9.45
CA VAL A 38 0.77 -22.70 8.35
C VAL A 38 0.84 -21.82 7.13
N LYS A 39 2.05 -21.70 6.59
CA LYS A 39 2.24 -21.13 5.24
C LYS A 39 1.56 -22.10 4.30
N ILE A 40 0.25 -21.90 4.13
CA ILE A 40 -0.49 -22.56 3.06
C ILE A 40 0.21 -22.13 1.79
N PRO A 41 0.73 -23.06 0.96
CA PRO A 41 1.23 -22.69 -0.34
C PRO A 41 0.06 -22.03 -1.07
N ILE A 42 0.15 -20.73 -1.28
CA ILE A 42 -0.85 -19.99 -2.02
C ILE A 42 -0.70 -20.46 -3.46
N GLU A 43 -1.60 -21.32 -3.90
CA GLU A 43 -1.72 -21.62 -5.31
C GLU A 43 -2.11 -20.31 -5.99
N THR A 44 -1.16 -19.80 -6.76
CA THR A 44 -1.28 -18.58 -7.55
C THR A 44 -2.31 -18.83 -8.65
N GLN A 45 -3.57 -18.57 -8.35
CA GLN A 45 -4.58 -18.42 -9.40
C GLN A 45 -4.52 -16.97 -9.86
N GLN A 46 -3.91 -16.74 -11.03
CA GLN A 46 -3.97 -15.50 -11.80
C GLN A 46 -3.55 -14.22 -11.07
N GLY A 47 -2.40 -14.21 -10.40
CA GLY A 47 -1.80 -12.99 -9.87
C GLY A 47 -2.41 -12.47 -8.55
N GLU A 48 -3.37 -13.18 -7.96
CA GLU A 48 -3.95 -12.83 -6.67
C GLU A 48 -3.24 -13.60 -5.55
N ALA A 49 -2.62 -12.89 -4.64
CA ALA A 49 -2.10 -13.42 -3.38
C ALA A 49 -2.92 -12.84 -2.22
N ILE A 50 -3.28 -13.67 -1.24
CA ILE A 50 -3.92 -13.21 -0.01
C ILE A 50 -2.81 -12.79 0.96
N ASP A 51 -2.82 -11.52 1.39
CA ASP A 51 -1.94 -11.01 2.43
C ASP A 51 -2.37 -11.56 3.81
N THR A 52 -1.43 -11.62 4.76
CA THR A 52 -1.66 -12.00 6.17
C THR A 52 -2.65 -11.10 6.91
N THR A 53 -3.09 -10.00 6.29
CA THR A 53 -4.11 -9.06 6.77
C THR A 53 -5.49 -9.27 6.14
N ASP A 54 -5.76 -10.44 5.54
CA ASP A 54 -6.99 -10.74 4.76
C ASP A 54 -7.21 -9.79 3.57
N ARG A 55 -6.16 -9.18 3.05
CA ARG A 55 -6.21 -8.32 1.87
C ARG A 55 -5.78 -9.06 0.62
N ILE A 56 -6.43 -8.76 -0.49
CA ILE A 56 -6.16 -9.37 -1.79
C ILE A 56 -5.19 -8.50 -2.56
N GLN A 57 -4.04 -9.06 -2.90
CA GLN A 57 -3.09 -8.44 -3.81
C GLN A 57 -3.59 -8.59 -5.24
N ILE A 58 -3.79 -7.47 -5.94
CA ILE A 58 -4.40 -7.47 -7.28
C ILE A 58 -3.40 -7.89 -8.37
N PHE A 59 -2.12 -7.51 -8.21
CA PHE A 59 -1.01 -7.94 -9.06
C PHE A 59 0.29 -8.03 -8.25
N PRO A 60 1.35 -8.70 -8.75
CA PRO A 60 2.62 -8.83 -8.06
C PRO A 60 3.17 -7.46 -7.65
N ARG A 61 3.67 -7.36 -6.42
CA ARG A 61 4.18 -6.10 -5.87
C ARG A 61 5.32 -5.55 -6.73
N ILE A 62 5.15 -4.32 -7.23
CA ILE A 62 6.22 -3.53 -7.83
C ILE A 62 6.84 -2.69 -6.71
N THR A 63 8.08 -2.98 -6.34
CA THR A 63 8.77 -2.19 -5.31
C THR A 63 9.02 -0.77 -5.81
N ALA A 64 9.08 0.20 -4.89
CA ALA A 64 9.30 1.60 -5.25
C ALA A 64 10.54 1.82 -6.13
N GLU A 65 11.57 0.99 -5.95
CA GLU A 65 12.80 1.03 -6.75
C GLU A 65 12.59 0.57 -8.19
N ASN A 66 11.62 -0.33 -8.42
CA ASN A 66 11.31 -0.90 -9.72
C ASN A 66 10.26 -0.10 -10.50
N VAL A 67 9.56 0.83 -9.86
CA VAL A 67 8.63 1.71 -10.56
C VAL A 67 9.40 2.65 -11.48
N GLN A 68 9.08 2.63 -12.78
CA GLN A 68 9.62 3.52 -13.80
C GLN A 68 8.75 4.76 -13.98
N SER A 69 7.43 4.58 -14.10
CA SER A 69 6.50 5.71 -14.22
C SER A 69 5.12 5.37 -13.65
N ILE A 70 4.39 6.40 -13.28
CA ILE A 70 2.98 6.32 -12.91
C ILE A 70 2.24 7.46 -13.61
N SER A 71 1.26 7.10 -14.43
CA SER A 71 0.29 8.03 -15.00
C SER A 71 -0.98 8.01 -14.17
N VAL A 72 -1.47 9.16 -13.78
CA VAL A 72 -2.73 9.36 -13.06
C VAL A 72 -3.67 10.15 -13.93
N LYS A 73 -4.89 9.67 -14.10
CA LYS A 73 -5.98 10.37 -14.77
C LYS A 73 -7.21 10.29 -13.86
N ASN A 74 -7.83 11.42 -13.58
CA ASN A 74 -9.05 11.50 -12.79
C ASN A 74 -9.91 12.71 -13.26
N GLU A 75 -11.00 12.99 -12.57
CA GLU A 75 -11.90 14.11 -12.91
C GLU A 75 -11.22 15.48 -12.85
N HIS A 76 -10.11 15.61 -12.14
CA HIS A 76 -9.35 16.86 -12.00
C HIS A 76 -8.25 17.02 -13.08
N GLY A 77 -8.07 16.05 -13.94
CA GLY A 77 -7.09 16.07 -15.03
C GLY A 77 -6.16 14.86 -15.03
N SER A 78 -5.03 15.02 -15.69
CA SER A 78 -4.04 13.95 -15.80
C SER A 78 -2.62 14.49 -15.62
N PHE A 79 -1.75 13.65 -15.06
CA PHE A 79 -0.32 13.89 -14.97
C PHE A 79 0.44 12.56 -14.99
N GLU A 80 1.72 12.64 -15.28
CA GLU A 80 2.62 11.49 -15.26
C GLU A 80 3.89 11.85 -14.46
N ILE A 81 4.24 11.02 -13.50
CA ILE A 81 5.56 11.04 -12.89
C ILE A 81 6.40 9.91 -13.49
N TYR A 82 7.67 10.17 -13.69
CA TYR A 82 8.62 9.19 -14.25
C TYR A 82 10.00 9.35 -13.63
N ARG A 83 10.82 8.29 -13.70
CA ARG A 83 12.22 8.36 -13.26
C ARG A 83 13.10 8.93 -14.35
N ASP A 84 13.84 9.95 -13.99
CA ASP A 84 14.88 10.51 -14.85
C ASP A 84 16.15 9.61 -14.87
N PRO A 85 17.17 9.92 -15.70
CA PRO A 85 18.41 9.14 -15.77
C PRO A 85 19.19 9.08 -14.43
N ASN A 86 18.92 9.99 -13.50
CA ASN A 86 19.52 9.99 -12.16
C ASN A 86 18.71 9.15 -11.17
N ASN A 87 17.64 8.50 -11.65
CA ASN A 87 16.69 7.72 -10.84
C ASN A 87 15.83 8.57 -9.88
N ASP A 88 15.72 9.88 -10.12
CA ASP A 88 14.82 10.79 -9.40
C ASP A 88 13.46 10.85 -10.08
N PHE A 89 12.37 10.95 -9.31
CA PHE A 89 11.05 11.20 -9.89
C PHE A 89 10.92 12.63 -10.39
N ARG A 90 10.39 12.78 -11.60
CA ARG A 90 10.01 14.03 -12.25
C ARG A 90 8.57 13.98 -12.69
N ILE A 91 7.94 15.14 -12.82
CA ILE A 91 6.62 15.26 -13.42
C ILE A 91 6.78 15.71 -14.88
N LYS A 92 6.15 15.01 -15.78
CA LYS A 92 6.24 15.25 -17.22
C LYS A 92 5.68 16.63 -17.61
N GLY A 93 6.47 17.40 -18.35
CA GLY A 93 6.15 18.76 -18.73
C GLY A 93 6.49 19.84 -17.69
N TYR A 94 6.93 19.43 -16.49
CA TYR A 94 7.31 20.33 -15.40
C TYR A 94 8.59 19.84 -14.67
N GLU A 95 9.56 19.34 -15.42
CA GLU A 95 10.78 18.66 -14.94
C GLU A 95 11.66 19.56 -14.06
N HIS A 96 11.50 20.87 -14.21
CA HIS A 96 12.22 21.89 -13.43
C HIS A 96 11.65 22.11 -12.01
N LEU A 97 10.46 21.57 -11.73
CA LEU A 97 9.82 21.72 -10.42
C LEU A 97 10.29 20.61 -9.45
N SER A 98 10.45 21.00 -8.20
CA SER A 98 10.70 20.03 -7.13
C SER A 98 9.40 19.33 -6.73
N LEU A 99 9.47 18.01 -6.53
CA LEU A 99 8.33 17.23 -6.10
C LEU A 99 8.27 17.08 -4.58
N ASN A 100 7.07 16.97 -4.06
CA ASN A 100 6.81 16.58 -2.68
C ASN A 100 7.09 15.08 -2.53
N THR A 101 8.23 14.74 -1.98
CA THR A 101 8.70 13.35 -1.85
C THR A 101 7.74 12.47 -1.06
N THR A 102 7.06 13.02 -0.05
CA THR A 102 6.06 12.29 0.75
C THR A 102 4.88 11.88 -0.11
N LYS A 103 4.32 12.81 -0.89
CA LYS A 103 3.19 12.53 -1.79
C LYS A 103 3.57 11.58 -2.93
N VAL A 104 4.76 11.73 -3.48
CA VAL A 104 5.29 10.81 -4.50
C VAL A 104 5.46 9.40 -3.91
N SER A 105 6.03 9.27 -2.71
CA SER A 105 6.21 7.98 -2.05
C SER A 105 4.88 7.31 -1.71
N GLU A 106 3.88 8.08 -1.28
CA GLU A 106 2.52 7.60 -1.03
C GLU A 106 1.89 7.05 -2.31
N LEU A 107 1.91 7.82 -3.40
CA LEU A 107 1.40 7.39 -4.71
C LEU A 107 2.12 6.13 -5.21
N VAL A 108 3.45 6.11 -5.18
CA VAL A 108 4.26 4.95 -5.60
C VAL A 108 3.95 3.71 -4.77
N SER A 109 3.78 3.87 -3.46
CA SER A 109 3.48 2.76 -2.56
C SER A 109 2.11 2.15 -2.83
N ILE A 110 1.09 2.99 -3.01
CA ILE A 110 -0.29 2.55 -3.25
C ILE A 110 -0.44 1.98 -4.66
N ALA A 111 0.09 2.65 -5.68
CA ALA A 111 -0.01 2.20 -7.06
C ALA A 111 0.84 0.94 -7.32
N GLY A 112 2.01 0.81 -6.69
CA GLY A 112 2.89 -0.35 -6.83
C GLY A 112 2.46 -1.59 -6.06
N TYR A 113 1.54 -1.43 -5.10
CA TYR A 113 1.03 -2.52 -4.27
C TYR A 113 -0.43 -2.29 -3.88
N PRO A 114 -1.35 -2.30 -4.86
CA PRO A 114 -2.77 -2.12 -4.58
C PRO A 114 -3.32 -3.35 -3.86
N LEU A 115 -3.84 -3.13 -2.67
CA LEU A 115 -4.45 -4.15 -1.82
C LEU A 115 -5.96 -3.95 -1.77
N ALA A 116 -6.70 -4.88 -2.35
CA ALA A 116 -8.14 -4.92 -2.26
C ALA A 116 -8.60 -5.49 -0.90
N ARG A 117 -9.75 -5.03 -0.43
CA ARG A 117 -10.40 -5.56 0.78
C ARG A 117 -11.18 -6.84 0.49
N LYS A 118 -11.76 -6.91 -0.71
CA LYS A 118 -12.64 -8.00 -1.09
C LYS A 118 -12.68 -8.13 -2.62
N LYS A 119 -12.86 -9.35 -3.10
CA LYS A 119 -13.28 -9.62 -4.47
C LYS A 119 -14.81 -9.59 -4.53
N ILE A 120 -15.35 -8.71 -5.36
CA ILE A 120 -16.80 -8.50 -5.52
C ILE A 120 -17.36 -9.45 -6.58
N ASP A 121 -16.68 -9.52 -7.73
CA ASP A 121 -17.04 -10.37 -8.85
C ASP A 121 -15.79 -10.99 -9.45
N SER A 122 -15.81 -12.30 -9.67
CA SER A 122 -14.66 -13.05 -10.18
C SER A 122 -14.47 -12.90 -11.70
N SER A 123 -15.54 -12.57 -12.42
CA SER A 123 -15.53 -12.51 -13.88
C SER A 123 -16.65 -11.58 -14.37
N ALA A 124 -16.57 -10.29 -14.00
CA ALA A 124 -17.56 -9.32 -14.41
C ALA A 124 -17.71 -9.27 -15.95
N GLN A 125 -18.95 -9.38 -16.41
CA GLN A 125 -19.30 -9.24 -17.83
C GLN A 125 -19.75 -7.80 -18.12
N GLU A 126 -20.36 -7.15 -17.13
CA GLU A 126 -20.93 -5.81 -17.22
C GLU A 126 -20.24 -4.90 -16.21
N TYR A 127 -19.36 -4.05 -16.69
CA TYR A 127 -18.60 -3.11 -15.86
C TYR A 127 -19.38 -1.83 -15.55
N GLU A 128 -20.48 -1.55 -16.28
CA GLU A 128 -21.29 -0.34 -16.12
C GLU A 128 -21.86 -0.19 -14.71
N GLN A 129 -22.39 -1.29 -14.13
CA GLN A 129 -22.93 -1.28 -12.76
C GLN A 129 -21.90 -0.89 -11.69
N TYR A 130 -20.62 -1.07 -11.98
CA TYR A 130 -19.51 -0.71 -11.11
C TYR A 130 -18.88 0.65 -11.45
N GLY A 131 -19.38 1.32 -12.51
CA GLY A 131 -18.80 2.57 -13.02
C GLY A 131 -17.45 2.43 -13.71
N LEU A 132 -17.09 1.20 -14.11
CA LEU A 132 -15.78 0.89 -14.68
C LEU A 132 -15.72 1.11 -16.21
N ASN A 133 -16.87 1.34 -16.86
CA ASN A 133 -16.91 1.79 -18.28
C ASN A 133 -16.55 3.27 -18.44
N ALA A 134 -16.71 4.05 -17.35
CA ALA A 134 -16.33 5.46 -17.29
C ALA A 134 -15.72 5.70 -15.89
N PRO A 135 -14.48 5.22 -15.65
CA PRO A 135 -13.88 5.24 -14.34
C PRO A 135 -13.63 6.66 -13.84
N VAL A 136 -13.81 6.90 -12.54
CA VAL A 136 -13.53 8.19 -11.89
C VAL A 136 -12.04 8.48 -11.81
N ALA A 137 -11.22 7.42 -11.82
CA ALA A 137 -9.76 7.54 -11.93
C ALA A 137 -9.15 6.31 -12.61
N GLU A 138 -8.01 6.52 -13.24
CA GLU A 138 -7.16 5.48 -13.82
C GLU A 138 -5.71 5.71 -13.41
N TRP A 139 -5.06 4.67 -12.92
CA TRP A 139 -3.64 4.67 -12.62
C TRP A 139 -2.93 3.67 -13.51
N THR A 140 -2.03 4.14 -14.33
CA THR A 140 -1.18 3.27 -15.15
C THR A 140 0.23 3.29 -14.56
N ILE A 141 0.67 2.15 -14.04
CA ILE A 141 2.01 1.96 -13.49
C ILE A 141 2.85 1.16 -14.48
N THR A 142 4.05 1.63 -14.73
CA THR A 142 5.04 0.94 -15.57
C THR A 142 6.28 0.66 -14.73
N ASP A 143 6.76 -0.55 -14.77
CA ASP A 143 7.99 -0.93 -14.09
C ASP A 143 9.23 -0.72 -14.98
N LYS A 144 10.42 -0.93 -14.42
CA LYS A 144 11.70 -0.83 -15.15
C LYS A 144 11.90 -1.91 -16.22
N ALA A 145 11.14 -3.00 -16.16
CA ALA A 145 11.15 -4.05 -17.21
C ALA A 145 10.22 -3.68 -18.38
N GLY A 146 9.42 -2.62 -18.22
CA GLY A 146 8.43 -2.17 -19.21
C GLY A 146 7.08 -2.87 -19.07
N GLU A 147 6.88 -3.66 -18.02
CA GLU A 147 5.58 -4.22 -17.69
C GLU A 147 4.65 -3.11 -17.21
N THR A 148 3.41 -3.13 -17.68
CA THR A 148 2.44 -2.06 -17.43
C THR A 148 1.15 -2.65 -16.89
N HIS A 149 0.65 -2.07 -15.79
CA HIS A 149 -0.65 -2.38 -15.22
C HIS A 149 -1.49 -1.12 -15.12
N THR A 150 -2.78 -1.25 -15.45
CA THR A 150 -3.75 -0.15 -15.33
C THR A 150 -4.84 -0.53 -14.34
N LEU A 151 -4.96 0.25 -13.28
CA LEU A 151 -6.04 0.17 -12.30
C LEU A 151 -7.11 1.19 -12.66
N SER A 152 -8.30 0.70 -13.00
CA SER A 152 -9.49 1.52 -13.21
C SER A 152 -10.31 1.58 -11.94
N VAL A 153 -10.61 2.78 -11.45
CA VAL A 153 -11.41 3.05 -10.26
C VAL A 153 -12.80 3.50 -10.70
N GLY A 154 -13.80 2.72 -10.37
CA GLY A 154 -15.20 2.97 -10.71
C GLY A 154 -15.94 3.75 -9.64
N HIS A 155 -17.24 3.50 -9.53
CA HIS A 155 -18.10 4.15 -8.55
C HIS A 155 -17.69 3.84 -7.11
N ARG A 156 -18.06 4.74 -6.20
CA ARG A 156 -18.02 4.49 -4.76
C ARG A 156 -19.02 3.41 -4.40
N LEU A 157 -18.69 2.56 -3.42
CA LEU A 157 -19.60 1.55 -2.92
C LEU A 157 -20.82 2.21 -2.23
N LEU A 158 -21.95 1.53 -2.27
CA LEU A 158 -23.17 2.00 -1.57
C LEU A 158 -23.00 2.12 -0.05
N THR A 159 -22.07 1.36 0.51
CA THR A 159 -21.68 1.43 1.94
C THR A 159 -20.78 2.60 2.25
N ASP A 160 -20.34 3.36 1.24
CA ASP A 160 -19.41 4.49 1.33
C ASP A 160 -18.00 4.16 1.87
N ASP A 161 -17.68 2.87 1.99
CA ASP A 161 -16.42 2.39 2.58
C ASP A 161 -15.28 2.22 1.58
N GLY A 162 -15.55 2.38 0.27
CA GLY A 162 -14.55 2.14 -0.76
C GLY A 162 -15.05 2.36 -2.18
N TYR A 163 -14.25 1.90 -3.11
CA TYR A 163 -14.46 2.02 -4.55
C TYR A 163 -14.39 0.68 -5.23
N TYR A 164 -15.17 0.50 -6.30
CA TYR A 164 -14.97 -0.61 -7.22
C TYR A 164 -13.72 -0.39 -8.05
N ILE A 165 -12.91 -1.43 -8.23
CA ILE A 165 -11.72 -1.38 -9.06
C ILE A 165 -11.59 -2.62 -9.94
N CYS A 166 -10.96 -2.48 -11.09
CA CYS A 166 -10.50 -3.61 -11.89
C CYS A 166 -9.09 -3.36 -12.43
N LEU A 167 -8.40 -4.46 -12.76
CA LEU A 167 -7.08 -4.46 -13.36
C LEU A 167 -7.20 -4.59 -14.87
N ASP A 168 -6.45 -3.77 -15.63
CA ASP A 168 -6.33 -3.80 -17.09
C ASP A 168 -7.68 -3.80 -17.83
N GLY A 169 -8.71 -3.19 -17.19
CA GLY A 169 -10.05 -3.03 -17.76
C GLY A 169 -10.82 -4.34 -17.97
N ARG A 170 -10.44 -5.43 -17.31
CA ARG A 170 -11.04 -6.75 -17.49
C ARG A 170 -10.88 -7.65 -16.27
N GLY A 171 -11.64 -8.76 -16.27
CA GLY A 171 -11.53 -9.79 -15.24
C GLY A 171 -12.31 -9.45 -13.99
N ALA A 172 -11.74 -9.69 -12.84
CA ALA A 172 -12.43 -9.54 -11.57
C ALA A 172 -12.61 -8.08 -11.16
N VAL A 173 -13.67 -7.82 -10.43
CA VAL A 173 -13.94 -6.53 -9.76
C VAL A 173 -13.66 -6.69 -8.27
N TYR A 174 -12.97 -5.72 -7.71
CA TYR A 174 -12.56 -5.72 -6.31
C TYR A 174 -13.07 -4.47 -5.59
N GLU A 175 -13.02 -4.52 -4.27
CA GLU A 175 -13.27 -3.40 -3.38
C GLU A 175 -11.93 -2.81 -2.92
N LEU A 176 -11.72 -1.52 -3.19
CA LEU A 176 -10.60 -0.74 -2.69
C LEU A 176 -11.07 0.19 -1.56
N SER A 177 -10.31 0.28 -0.48
CA SER A 177 -10.68 1.11 0.69
C SER A 177 -10.77 2.59 0.34
N SER A 178 -11.75 3.30 0.90
CA SER A 178 -11.87 4.76 0.82
C SER A 178 -10.70 5.52 1.46
N SER A 179 -9.90 4.85 2.30
CA SER A 179 -8.72 5.47 2.92
C SER A 179 -7.69 6.03 1.94
N ILE A 180 -7.75 5.62 0.67
CA ILE A 180 -6.86 6.11 -0.40
C ILE A 180 -7.51 7.16 -1.32
N GLU A 181 -8.69 7.67 -0.96
CA GLU A 181 -9.44 8.66 -1.77
C GLU A 181 -8.58 9.87 -2.13
N THR A 182 -7.78 10.38 -1.20
CA THR A 182 -6.85 11.49 -1.45
C THR A 182 -5.82 11.18 -2.53
N THR A 183 -5.45 9.91 -2.70
CA THR A 183 -4.54 9.47 -3.76
C THR A 183 -5.29 9.24 -5.09
N ILE A 184 -6.54 8.77 -5.03
CA ILE A 184 -7.41 8.62 -6.21
C ILE A 184 -7.63 9.98 -6.89
N LEU A 185 -7.90 11.02 -6.09
CA LEU A 185 -8.21 12.37 -6.56
C LEU A 185 -6.98 13.30 -6.64
N LEU A 186 -5.77 12.73 -6.52
CA LEU A 186 -4.51 13.47 -6.53
C LEU A 186 -4.34 14.28 -7.82
N GLN A 187 -3.92 15.53 -7.68
CA GLN A 187 -3.67 16.45 -8.79
C GLN A 187 -2.19 16.75 -8.94
N ALA A 188 -1.78 17.21 -10.11
CA ALA A 188 -0.39 17.57 -10.38
C ALA A 188 0.15 18.62 -9.38
N HIS A 189 -0.67 19.59 -8.97
CA HIS A 189 -0.25 20.63 -8.04
C HIS A 189 -0.04 20.13 -6.60
N ASP A 190 -0.64 18.99 -6.21
CA ASP A 190 -0.47 18.40 -4.88
C ASP A 190 0.92 17.78 -4.70
N ILE A 191 1.53 17.35 -5.82
CA ILE A 191 2.84 16.70 -5.83
C ILE A 191 3.99 17.67 -6.11
N VAL A 192 3.75 18.91 -6.52
CA VAL A 192 4.81 19.88 -6.76
C VAL A 192 4.98 20.82 -5.58
N ILE A 193 6.24 21.18 -5.30
CA ILE A 193 6.56 22.20 -4.29
C ILE A 193 6.64 23.55 -4.98
N LEU A 194 5.65 24.41 -4.73
CA LEU A 194 5.62 25.78 -5.24
C LEU A 194 6.44 26.68 -4.27
N VAL A 195 7.67 27.02 -4.65
CA VAL A 195 8.48 27.96 -3.87
C VAL A 195 8.17 29.38 -4.36
N TRP A 196 7.36 30.12 -3.59
CA TRP A 196 7.14 31.52 -3.84
C TRP A 196 8.42 32.29 -3.49
N ARG A 197 9.26 32.65 -4.48
CA ARG A 197 10.31 33.65 -4.29
C ARG A 197 9.64 35.02 -4.16
N ARG A 198 9.54 35.53 -2.94
CA ARG A 198 9.24 36.95 -2.72
C ARG A 198 10.31 37.76 -3.45
N ARG A 199 9.96 38.37 -4.58
CA ARG A 199 10.85 39.35 -5.24
C ARG A 199 11.15 40.44 -4.19
N ARG A 200 12.40 40.58 -3.74
CA ARG A 200 12.83 41.76 -2.96
C ARG A 200 12.57 42.96 -3.86
N GLN A 201 11.62 43.80 -3.50
CA GLN A 201 11.55 45.13 -4.06
C GLN A 201 12.83 45.84 -3.63
N THR A 202 13.79 46.03 -4.53
CA THR A 202 14.87 46.98 -4.38
C THR A 202 14.21 48.35 -4.44
N SER A 203 14.03 48.96 -3.30
CA SER A 203 13.65 50.38 -3.19
C SER A 203 14.79 51.21 -3.79
N ILE A 204 14.56 51.71 -5.00
CA ILE A 204 15.48 52.73 -5.58
C ILE A 204 15.13 54.01 -4.85
N THR A 205 16.00 54.38 -3.90
CA THR A 205 15.96 55.72 -3.28
C THR A 205 16.56 56.71 -4.28
N ILE A 206 15.69 57.45 -4.99
CA ILE A 206 16.12 58.55 -5.82
C ILE A 206 16.39 59.73 -4.91
N SER A 207 17.66 60.04 -4.69
CA SER A 207 18.11 61.28 -4.02
C SER A 207 17.93 62.40 -4.99
N ILE A 208 16.90 63.24 -4.79
CA ILE A 208 16.78 64.53 -5.49
C ILE A 208 17.66 65.54 -4.75
N SER A 209 18.81 65.90 -5.35
CA SER A 209 19.65 67.02 -4.88
C SER A 209 19.06 68.30 -5.45
N SER A 210 18.48 69.14 -4.61
CA SER A 210 18.13 70.50 -4.91
C SER A 210 19.37 71.42 -4.83
N ARG A 211 19.67 72.06 -5.92
CA ARG A 211 20.57 73.25 -5.96
C ARG A 211 19.72 74.52 -5.91
#